data_fbfed2dfed8b325ac4dcb3a3a52291b3
#
_entry.id   fbfed2dfed8b325ac4dcb3a3a52291b3
#
_cell.length_a   1.000
_cell.length_b   1.000
_cell.length_c   1.000
_cell.angle_alpha   90.00
_cell.angle_beta   90.00
_cell.angle_gamma   90.00
#
_symmetry.space_group_name_H-M   'P 1'
#
loop_
_entity.id
_entity.type
_entity.pdbx_description
1 polymer ?
#
loop_
_entity_poly.entity_id
_entity_poly.type
_entity_poly.pdbx_seq_one_letter_code
_entity_poly.pdbx_strand_id
1 'polypeptide(L)' 'MKVKITASNTSFVSVGDITEIITNHDGTQVMWSDFCKRYEQVSWCENVWGVEYEELPEMHDE' A
#
# COMPACT_ATOMS: atom_id res chain seq x y z
N MET A 1 -6.13 6.37 2.72
CA MET A 1 -4.97 6.46 3.62
C MET A 1 -3.71 6.31 2.82
N LYS A 2 -2.82 7.27 2.93
CA LYS A 2 -1.53 7.19 2.23
C LYS A 2 -0.51 6.52 3.12
N VAL A 3 0.30 5.68 2.52
CA VAL A 3 1.31 4.92 3.23
C VAL A 3 2.62 4.97 2.45
N LYS A 4 3.72 4.78 3.18
CA LYS A 4 5.05 4.70 2.60
C LYS A 4 5.55 3.28 2.77
N ILE A 5 6.04 2.69 1.70
CA ILE A 5 6.56 1.32 1.73
C ILE A 5 7.88 1.30 2.46
N THR A 6 7.98 0.48 3.50
CA THR A 6 9.20 0.39 4.30
C THR A 6 9.97 -0.90 4.04
N ALA A 7 9.33 -1.92 3.47
CA ALA A 7 10.01 -3.16 3.13
C ALA A 7 9.28 -3.82 1.96
N SER A 8 10.03 -4.54 1.14
CA SER A 8 9.48 -5.24 -0.01
C SER A 8 10.46 -6.31 -0.45
N ASN A 9 9.94 -7.49 -0.80
CA ASN A 9 10.74 -8.59 -1.32
C ASN A 9 10.62 -8.73 -2.82
N THR A 10 10.09 -7.73 -3.50
CA THR A 10 9.92 -7.79 -4.94
C THR A 10 10.33 -6.46 -5.56
N SER A 11 10.72 -6.51 -6.83
CA SER A 11 11.02 -5.29 -7.58
C SER A 11 9.76 -4.58 -8.06
N PHE A 12 8.59 -5.21 -7.92
CA PHE A 12 7.33 -4.60 -8.34
C PHE A 12 6.89 -3.48 -7.39
N VAL A 13 7.40 -3.51 -6.16
CA VAL A 13 7.10 -2.49 -5.15
C VAL A 13 8.45 -2.08 -4.55
N SER A 14 8.72 -0.78 -4.56
CA SER A 14 10.02 -0.28 -4.10
C SER A 14 9.89 0.35 -2.73
N VAL A 15 10.89 0.12 -1.88
CA VAL A 15 10.96 0.80 -0.59
C VAL A 15 11.05 2.30 -0.84
N GLY A 16 10.25 3.05 -0.10
CA GLY A 16 10.18 4.50 -0.25
C GLY A 16 9.03 4.97 -1.11
N ASP A 17 8.36 4.05 -1.81
CA ASP A 17 7.20 4.42 -2.62
C ASP A 17 6.05 4.86 -1.73
N ILE A 18 5.29 5.84 -2.21
CA ILE A 18 4.07 6.30 -1.56
C ILE A 18 2.90 5.71 -2.34
N THR A 19 2.00 5.05 -1.63
CA THR A 19 0.82 4.49 -2.27
C THR A 19 -0.39 4.71 -1.40
N GLU A 20 -1.54 4.28 -1.87
CA GLU A 20 -2.80 4.52 -1.16
C GLU A 20 -3.47 3.21 -0.80
N ILE A 21 -4.00 3.15 0.42
CA ILE A 21 -4.81 2.04 0.88
C ILE A 21 -6.23 2.54 1.09
N ILE A 22 -7.20 1.81 0.58
CA ILE A 22 -8.62 2.10 0.84
C ILE A 22 -9.27 0.90 1.50
N THR A 23 -10.30 1.19 2.30
CA THR A 23 -11.05 0.16 2.99
C THR A 23 -12.40 0.04 2.30
N ASN A 24 -12.73 -1.17 1.88
CA ASN A 24 -14.01 -1.47 1.22
C ASN A 24 -15.13 -1.52 2.26
N HIS A 25 -16.36 -1.61 1.76
CA HIS A 25 -17.54 -1.65 2.64
C HIS A 25 -17.52 -2.85 3.58
N ASP A 26 -16.91 -3.94 3.17
CA ASP A 26 -16.86 -5.16 3.98
C ASP A 26 -15.67 -5.17 4.93
N GLY A 27 -14.90 -4.10 4.98
CA GLY A 27 -13.74 -4.01 5.85
C GLY A 27 -12.44 -4.49 5.23
N THR A 28 -12.48 -4.98 4.00
CA THR A 28 -11.26 -5.42 3.31
C THR A 28 -10.43 -4.22 2.90
N GLN A 29 -9.15 -4.25 3.19
CA GLN A 29 -8.23 -3.20 2.77
C GLN A 29 -7.53 -3.61 1.49
N VAL A 30 -7.43 -2.66 0.55
CA VAL A 30 -6.74 -2.87 -0.72
C VAL A 30 -5.74 -1.74 -0.92
N MET A 31 -4.63 -2.07 -1.57
CA MET A 31 -3.53 -1.15 -1.82
C MET A 31 -3.36 -0.98 -3.32
N TRP A 32 -3.15 0.26 -3.76
CA TRP A 32 -2.91 0.52 -5.16
C TRP A 32 -1.56 -0.07 -5.57
N SER A 33 -1.57 -0.85 -6.63
CA SER A 33 -0.35 -1.41 -7.22
C SER A 33 -0.08 -0.70 -8.54
N ASP A 34 0.99 0.09 -8.57
CA ASP A 34 1.37 0.79 -9.80
C ASP A 34 1.86 -0.19 -10.85
N PHE A 35 2.47 -1.29 -10.44
CA PHE A 35 2.92 -2.32 -11.37
C PHE A 35 1.74 -3.01 -12.05
N CYS A 36 0.75 -3.42 -11.24
CA CYS A 36 -0.43 -4.14 -11.77
C CYS A 36 -1.48 -3.21 -12.31
N LYS A 37 -1.39 -1.90 -12.01
CA LYS A 37 -2.36 -0.88 -12.42
C LYS A 37 -3.75 -1.18 -11.88
N ARG A 38 -3.80 -1.69 -10.64
CA ARG A 38 -5.08 -2.01 -9.99
C ARG A 38 -4.84 -2.10 -8.50
N TYR A 39 -5.94 -2.19 -7.75
CA TYR A 39 -5.89 -2.40 -6.31
C TYR A 39 -5.77 -3.90 -6.02
N GLU A 40 -4.87 -4.24 -5.09
CA GLU A 40 -4.69 -5.61 -4.62
C GLU A 40 -4.94 -5.64 -3.13
N GLN A 41 -5.39 -6.79 -2.61
CA GLN A 41 -5.59 -6.92 -1.18
C GLN A 41 -4.28 -6.72 -0.45
N VAL A 42 -4.34 -5.92 0.65
CA VAL A 42 -3.15 -5.62 1.43
C VAL A 42 -2.54 -6.90 2.00
N SER A 43 -3.39 -7.82 2.49
CA SER A 43 -2.89 -9.08 3.04
C SER A 43 -2.16 -9.90 1.99
N TRP A 44 -2.62 -9.87 0.75
CA TRP A 44 -1.96 -10.58 -0.34
C TRP A 44 -0.59 -9.95 -0.61
N CYS A 45 -0.52 -8.63 -0.63
CA CYS A 45 0.75 -7.93 -0.84
C CYS A 45 1.75 -8.25 0.26
N GLU A 46 1.27 -8.29 1.51
CA GLU A 46 2.14 -8.61 2.64
C GLU A 46 2.67 -10.03 2.56
N ASN A 47 1.81 -10.98 2.17
CA ASN A 47 2.20 -12.39 2.17
C ASN A 47 3.01 -12.77 0.94
N VAL A 48 2.66 -12.26 -0.22
CA VAL A 48 3.28 -12.67 -1.48
C VAL A 48 4.52 -11.84 -1.77
N TRP A 49 4.43 -10.53 -1.57
CA TRP A 49 5.52 -9.60 -1.90
C TRP A 49 6.34 -9.20 -0.67
N GLY A 50 5.92 -9.61 0.52
CA GLY A 50 6.62 -9.23 1.74
C GLY A 50 6.62 -7.74 1.98
N VAL A 51 5.56 -7.06 1.59
CA VAL A 51 5.47 -5.61 1.70
C VAL A 51 5.18 -5.22 3.13
N GLU A 52 5.92 -4.22 3.64
CA GLU A 52 5.61 -3.55 4.90
C GLU A 52 5.49 -2.07 4.61
N TYR A 53 4.71 -1.39 5.40
CA TYR A 53 4.45 0.02 5.17
C TYR A 53 4.16 0.72 6.48
N GLU A 54 4.25 2.05 6.44
CA GLU A 54 3.84 2.87 7.57
C GLU A 54 2.84 3.91 7.08
N GLU A 55 1.87 4.22 7.93
CA GLU A 55 0.85 5.20 7.59
C GLU A 55 1.45 6.59 7.67
N LEU A 56 1.18 7.40 6.64
CA LEU A 56 1.62 8.78 6.61
C LEU A 56 0.55 9.67 7.23
N PRO A 57 0.96 10.69 7.99
CA PRO A 57 -0.01 11.62 8.54
C PRO A 57 -0.70 12.39 7.42
N GLU A 58 -1.99 12.69 7.63
CA GLU A 58 -2.69 13.56 6.71
C GLU A 58 -2.18 14.97 6.88
N MET A 59 -1.91 15.60 5.74
CA MET A 59 -1.48 16.98 5.72
C MET A 59 -2.67 17.83 5.35
N HIS A 60 -3.02 18.74 6.27
CA HIS A 60 -4.08 19.69 6.01
C HIS A 60 -3.46 21.01 5.65
N ASP A 61 -3.79 21.51 4.47
CA ASP A 61 -3.40 22.86 4.07
C ASP A 61 -4.46 23.82 4.56
N GLU A 62 -4.05 24.73 5.36
CA GLU A 62 -4.94 25.75 5.90
C GLU A 62 -4.94 26.98 5.02
#